data_b2f3b08430527503ee0098e0694d7b89
#
_entry.id   b2f3b08430527503ee0098e0694d7b89
#
_cell.length_a   1.000
_cell.length_b   1.000
_cell.length_c   1.000
_cell.angle_alpha   90.00
_cell.angle_beta   90.00
_cell.angle_gamma   90.00
#
_symmetry.space_group_name_H-M   'P 1'
#
loop_
_entity.id
_entity.type
_entity.pdbx_description
1 polymer ?
#
loop_
_entity_poly.entity_id
_entity_poly.type
_entity_poly.pdbx_seq_one_letter_code
_entity_poly.pdbx_strand_id
1 'polypeptide(L)'
;MSSRITKQRLEDLLDRINQATGHKLEAWTQDETGRNRANVGTYVLDWAYGGVRLSQLTNEGGGERDITGRGTKRETYYRMHAFLDGLDAGQRGE
;
A
#
# COMPACT_ATOMS: atom_id res chain seq x y z
N MET A 1 -5.98 -20.52 18.93
CA MET A 1 -4.92 -19.54 18.69
C MET A 1 -5.48 -18.39 17.89
N SER A 2 -5.46 -17.23 18.41
CA SER A 2 -6.02 -16.13 17.66
C SER A 2 -4.98 -15.60 16.68
N SER A 3 -5.42 -15.27 15.48
CA SER A 3 -4.56 -14.68 14.48
C SER A 3 -4.86 -13.20 14.43
N ARG A 4 -4.17 -12.48 15.29
CA ARG A 4 -4.31 -11.03 15.31
C ARG A 4 -3.55 -10.44 14.11
N ILE A 5 -4.21 -9.55 13.40
CA ILE A 5 -3.55 -8.81 12.34
C ILE A 5 -2.82 -7.64 12.96
N THR A 6 -1.50 -7.61 12.83
CA THR A 6 -0.66 -6.57 13.39
C THR A 6 -0.31 -5.54 12.32
N LYS A 7 0.13 -4.37 12.77
CA LYS A 7 0.63 -3.34 11.86
C LYS A 7 1.78 -3.89 11.00
N GLN A 8 2.66 -4.70 11.60
CA GLN A 8 3.79 -5.29 10.87
C GLN A 8 3.33 -6.19 9.74
N ARG A 9 2.28 -6.98 9.96
CA ARG A 9 1.75 -7.85 8.91
C ARG A 9 1.19 -7.05 7.75
N LEU A 10 0.56 -5.91 8.03
CA LEU A 10 0.08 -5.01 7.00
C LEU A 10 1.25 -4.40 6.22
N GLU A 11 2.29 -4.00 6.91
CA GLU A 11 3.47 -3.41 6.27
C GLU A 11 4.19 -4.43 5.39
N ASP A 12 4.30 -5.67 5.85
CA ASP A 12 4.91 -6.75 5.06
C ASP A 12 4.10 -7.01 3.78
N LEU A 13 2.78 -7.00 3.90
CA LEU A 13 1.92 -7.21 2.75
C LEU A 13 2.00 -6.02 1.79
N LEU A 14 2.10 -4.81 2.33
CA LEU A 14 2.31 -3.61 1.53
C LEU A 14 3.58 -3.71 0.69
N ASP A 15 4.67 -4.16 1.30
CA ASP A 15 5.93 -4.34 0.57
C ASP A 15 5.76 -5.33 -0.58
N ARG A 16 5.04 -6.41 -0.35
CA ARG A 16 4.78 -7.41 -1.39
C ARG A 16 3.98 -6.82 -2.55
N ILE A 17 3.01 -5.96 -2.25
CA ILE A 17 2.22 -5.29 -3.28
C ILE A 17 3.11 -4.36 -4.11
N ASN A 18 3.95 -3.57 -3.46
CA ASN A 18 4.85 -2.67 -4.17
C ASN A 18 5.86 -3.45 -5.02
N GLN A 19 6.40 -4.55 -4.50
CA GLN A 19 7.31 -5.39 -5.26
C GLN A 19 6.63 -6.01 -6.47
N ALA A 20 5.41 -6.51 -6.28
CA ALA A 20 4.67 -7.16 -7.36
C ALA A 20 4.31 -6.19 -8.48
N THR A 21 4.16 -4.91 -8.17
CA THR A 21 3.81 -3.88 -9.16
C THR A 21 5.03 -3.11 -9.67
N GLY A 22 6.21 -3.41 -9.15
CA GLY A 22 7.44 -2.75 -9.59
C GLY A 22 7.61 -1.34 -9.05
N HIS A 23 6.91 -1.00 -7.98
CA HIS A 23 7.02 0.32 -7.38
C HIS A 23 8.02 0.33 -6.24
N LYS A 24 8.49 1.52 -5.87
CA LYS A 24 9.43 1.68 -4.75
C LYS A 24 8.72 1.35 -3.45
N LEU A 25 9.48 0.82 -2.49
CA LEU A 25 8.94 0.53 -1.17
C LEU A 25 8.81 1.79 -0.33
N GLU A 26 9.71 2.76 -0.53
CA GLU A 26 9.64 4.04 0.18
C GLU A 26 8.62 4.95 -0.46
N ALA A 27 7.81 5.59 0.38
CA ALA A 27 6.81 6.54 -0.10
C ALA A 27 7.44 7.83 -0.61
N TRP A 28 8.58 8.24 -0.02
CA TRP A 28 9.21 9.52 -0.31
C TRP A 28 10.68 9.33 -0.64
N THR A 29 11.17 10.13 -1.56
CA THR A 29 12.59 10.19 -1.91
C THR A 29 13.02 11.64 -1.81
N GLN A 30 14.17 11.88 -1.20
CA GLN A 30 14.77 13.21 -1.15
C GLN A 30 15.58 13.43 -2.41
N ASP A 31 15.34 14.56 -3.10
CA ASP A 31 16.09 14.87 -4.31
C ASP A 31 17.40 15.59 -3.98
N GLU A 32 18.16 15.98 -5.02
CA GLU A 32 19.48 16.61 -4.85
C GLU A 32 19.41 17.93 -4.11
N THR A 33 18.27 18.62 -4.14
CA THR A 33 18.09 19.89 -3.47
C THR A 33 17.61 19.74 -2.02
N GLY A 34 17.42 18.51 -1.55
CA GLY A 34 16.90 18.23 -0.21
C GLY A 34 15.40 18.24 -0.10
N ARG A 35 14.68 18.37 -1.20
CA ARG A 35 13.21 18.34 -1.19
C ARG A 35 12.72 16.91 -1.21
N ASN A 36 11.66 16.65 -0.44
CA ASN A 36 11.01 15.36 -0.45
C ASN A 36 9.97 15.31 -1.56
N ARG A 37 10.00 14.23 -2.35
CA ARG A 37 9.01 13.99 -3.40
C ARG A 37 8.39 12.63 -3.17
N ALA A 38 7.08 12.56 -3.30
CA ALA A 38 6.37 11.28 -3.21
C ALA A 38 6.70 10.44 -4.45
N ASN A 39 6.90 9.14 -4.25
CA ASN A 39 7.16 8.22 -5.35
C ASN A 39 5.83 7.81 -5.96
N VAL A 40 5.47 8.48 -7.06
CA VAL A 40 4.18 8.28 -7.72
C VAL A 40 4.02 6.81 -8.11
N GLY A 41 2.86 6.25 -7.79
CA GLY A 41 2.55 4.85 -8.05
C GLY A 41 2.77 3.95 -6.86
N THR A 42 3.61 4.33 -5.90
CA THR A 42 3.87 3.52 -4.71
C THR A 42 2.61 3.43 -3.86
N TYR A 43 2.33 2.22 -3.38
CA TYR A 43 1.21 1.99 -2.47
C TYR A 43 1.65 2.28 -1.05
N VAL A 44 0.75 2.83 -0.26
CA VAL A 44 1.01 3.24 1.13
C VAL A 44 -0.18 2.86 2.00
N LEU A 45 0.07 2.80 3.31
CA LEU A 45 -1.00 2.62 4.29
C LEU A 45 -1.34 3.99 4.88
N ASP A 46 -2.62 4.33 4.87
CA ASP A 46 -3.12 5.59 5.41
C ASP A 46 -3.89 5.31 6.69
N TRP A 47 -3.33 5.72 7.82
CA TRP A 47 -3.90 5.50 9.15
C TRP A 47 -4.63 6.76 9.61
N ALA A 48 -5.92 6.63 9.89
CA ALA A 48 -6.71 7.76 10.41
C ALA A 48 -8.00 7.23 11.02
N TYR A 49 -8.54 7.96 11.96
CA TYR A 49 -9.87 7.68 12.54
C TYR A 49 -9.97 6.28 13.11
N GLY A 50 -8.88 5.78 13.68
CA GLY A 50 -8.86 4.43 14.25
C GLY A 50 -8.85 3.31 13.24
N GLY A 51 -8.70 3.61 11.96
CA GLY A 51 -8.68 2.61 10.90
C GLY A 51 -7.49 2.78 9.97
N VAL A 52 -7.49 1.99 8.91
CA VAL A 52 -6.41 2.00 7.93
C VAL A 52 -6.98 1.69 6.55
N ARG A 53 -6.33 2.21 5.52
CA ARG A 53 -6.67 1.88 4.14
C ARG A 53 -5.40 1.75 3.32
N LEU A 54 -5.47 0.97 2.26
CA LEU A 54 -4.43 0.95 1.24
C LEU A 54 -4.72 2.07 0.25
N SER A 55 -3.73 2.88 -0.03
CA SER A 55 -3.82 3.98 -0.99
C SER A 55 -2.64 3.91 -1.94
N GLN A 56 -2.73 4.66 -3.03
CA GLN A 56 -1.64 4.75 -4.00
C GLN A 56 -1.31 6.22 -4.21
N LEU A 57 -0.03 6.54 -4.18
CA LEU A 57 0.43 7.91 -4.40
C LEU A 57 0.20 8.31 -5.86
N THR A 58 -0.42 9.46 -6.07
CA THR A 58 -0.83 9.90 -7.41
C THR A 58 -0.05 11.09 -7.92
N ASN A 59 0.67 11.82 -7.04
CA ASN A 59 1.48 12.96 -7.47
C ASN A 59 2.64 13.16 -6.51
N GLU A 60 3.60 13.98 -6.91
CA GLU A 60 4.83 14.21 -6.13
C GLU A 60 4.59 14.93 -4.82
N GLY A 61 3.46 15.61 -4.68
CA GLY A 61 3.09 16.28 -3.44
C GLY A 61 2.46 15.39 -2.39
N GLY A 62 2.24 14.11 -2.71
CA GLY A 62 1.71 13.15 -1.75
C GLY A 62 0.20 12.93 -1.86
N GLY A 63 -0.43 13.35 -2.95
CA GLY A 63 -1.83 13.03 -3.18
C GLY A 63 -2.04 11.53 -3.26
N GLU A 64 -3.19 11.04 -2.79
CA GLU A 64 -3.45 9.61 -2.69
C GLU A 64 -4.77 9.25 -3.34
N ARG A 65 -4.80 8.04 -3.89
CA ARG A 65 -6.03 7.43 -4.40
C ARG A 65 -6.37 6.23 -3.51
N ASP A 66 -7.62 6.18 -3.02
CA ASP A 66 -8.07 5.08 -2.19
C ASP A 66 -8.18 3.79 -3.01
N ILE A 67 -7.65 2.70 -2.47
CA ILE A 67 -7.70 1.38 -3.12
C ILE A 67 -8.70 0.46 -2.42
N THR A 68 -8.63 0.36 -1.09
CA THR A 68 -9.42 -0.64 -0.35
C THR A 68 -10.60 -0.08 0.42
N GLY A 69 -10.68 1.24 0.56
CA GLY A 69 -11.56 1.82 1.56
C GLY A 69 -10.96 1.71 2.95
N ARG A 70 -11.42 2.55 3.86
CA ARG A 70 -10.93 2.54 5.24
C ARG A 70 -11.66 1.47 6.03
N GLY A 71 -10.94 0.73 6.87
CA GLY A 71 -11.51 -0.30 7.69
C GLY A 71 -10.57 -0.69 8.82
N THR A 72 -10.93 -1.75 9.52
CA THR A 72 -10.06 -2.30 10.57
C THR A 72 -8.81 -2.90 9.95
N LYS A 73 -7.80 -3.18 10.78
CA LYS A 73 -6.60 -3.86 10.31
C LYS A 73 -6.94 -5.18 9.62
N ARG A 74 -7.87 -5.95 10.19
CA ARG A 74 -8.27 -7.24 9.61
C ARG A 74 -8.96 -7.06 8.27
N GLU A 75 -9.90 -6.14 8.19
CA GLU A 75 -10.62 -5.88 6.93
C GLU A 75 -9.66 -5.45 5.83
N THR A 76 -8.77 -4.52 6.16
CA THR A 76 -7.81 -4.01 5.19
C THR A 76 -6.81 -5.09 4.77
N TYR A 77 -6.39 -5.92 5.72
CA TYR A 77 -5.48 -7.03 5.43
C TYR A 77 -6.08 -7.98 4.38
N TYR A 78 -7.32 -8.38 4.56
CA TYR A 78 -7.95 -9.30 3.61
C TYR A 78 -8.21 -8.63 2.26
N ARG A 79 -8.55 -7.34 2.26
CA ARG A 79 -8.74 -6.60 1.01
C ARG A 79 -7.43 -6.45 0.25
N MET A 80 -6.32 -6.23 0.97
CA MET A 80 -4.99 -6.15 0.36
C MET A 80 -4.57 -7.49 -0.22
N HIS A 81 -4.89 -8.60 0.46
CA HIS A 81 -4.62 -9.93 -0.08
C HIS A 81 -5.41 -10.19 -1.36
N ALA A 82 -6.67 -9.81 -1.38
CA ALA A 82 -7.49 -9.95 -2.57
C ALA A 82 -6.93 -9.11 -3.72
N PHE A 83 -6.47 -7.91 -3.41
CA PHE A 83 -5.85 -7.04 -4.41
C PHE A 83 -4.58 -7.67 -4.98
N LEU A 84 -3.72 -8.20 -4.11
CA LEU A 84 -2.48 -8.85 -4.54
C LEU A 84 -2.77 -10.10 -5.37
N ASP A 85 -3.74 -10.90 -4.95
CA ASP A 85 -4.16 -12.09 -5.69
C ASP A 85 -4.68 -11.71 -7.08
N GLY A 86 -5.42 -10.60 -7.17
CA GLY A 86 -5.88 -10.10 -8.44
C GLY A 86 -4.75 -9.68 -9.37
N LEU A 87 -3.71 -9.07 -8.82
CA LEU A 87 -2.52 -8.70 -9.58
C LEU A 87 -1.82 -9.95 -10.11
N ASP A 88 -1.64 -10.96 -9.26
CA ASP A 88 -1.03 -12.22 -9.67
C ASP A 88 -1.82 -12.90 -10.78
N ALA A 89 -3.12 -12.97 -10.62
CA ALA A 89 -4.00 -13.59 -11.62
C ALA A 89 -3.91 -12.84 -12.95
N GLY A 90 -3.87 -11.51 -12.89
CA GLY A 90 -3.74 -10.70 -14.09
C GLY A 90 -2.42 -10.90 -14.81
N GLN A 91 -1.35 -11.08 -14.05
CA GLN A 91 -0.03 -11.29 -14.63
C GLN A 91 0.12 -12.67 -15.27
N ARG A 92 -0.57 -13.68 -14.71
CA ARG A 92 -0.49 -15.04 -15.23
C ARG A 92 -1.55 -15.34 -16.26
N GLY A 93 -2.58 -14.55 -16.30
CA GLY A 93 -3.80 -14.85 -17.03
C GLY A 93 -3.75 -14.60 -18.48
N GLU A 94 -2.74 -14.21 -18.98
CA GLU A 94 -2.83 -13.92 -20.32
C GLU A 94 -2.18 -14.61 -21.13
#